data_71c3de076751e50009b8aafcbf356312
#
_entry.id   71c3de076751e50009b8aafcbf356312
#
_cell.length_a   1.000
_cell.length_b   1.000
_cell.length_c   1.000
_cell.angle_alpha   90.00
_cell.angle_beta   90.00
_cell.angle_gamma   90.00
#
_symmetry.space_group_name_H-M   'P 1'
#
loop_
_entity.id
_entity.type
_entity.pdbx_description
1 polymer ?
#
loop_
_entity_poly.entity_id
_entity_poly.type
_entity_poly.pdbx_seq_one_letter_code
_entity_poly.pdbx_strand_id
1 'polypeptide(L)'
;VPGRCRRAIAVVCITAFPGVLGAQTLQDRPFEDRQHDAALAVAERPHPELDPLGIRAGSMLVRPSVDLGVQYDSNIYALDRNPVSDVIVTAGANLSVRSDWSRNALSAAASISRRQYLKADSESTTNYLLDAGGRIDLERGYLDASVDTARLTQLRTDVDAPGASDRPIRYRRTGAGLVGEYPFGMVTVRAGLDWHRFRFEDSRTIAGAPLRQGFRDRDITSALARADLAVSPALSVYVDATANRRAYRNMAGAPFDRDSSGFTLEAGADFDITRQVRGHVQAGYLSQQGANDIWSAKGLSGRGKVEWFIQPVLTLTAEGGRQIRDAAQTDTPAYLSTDINARADYELFRSVIVSAQAGYTWDEFQGTRGRARRPQFGAGARYRMGRSLVYDLRFEHLAQHSPRSDGLRNFRDNRLMFTVRLQQ
;
A
#
# COMPACT_ATOMS: atom_id res chain seq x y z
N VAL A 1 -8.02 5.25 -39.60
CA VAL A 1 -8.75 4.40 -38.64
C VAL A 1 -8.02 4.60 -37.30
N PRO A 2 -8.60 5.29 -36.29
CA PRO A 2 -7.93 5.49 -35.03
C PRO A 2 -7.92 4.20 -34.24
N GLY A 3 -6.73 3.76 -33.81
CA GLY A 3 -6.50 2.60 -32.97
C GLY A 3 -7.24 2.74 -31.64
N ARG A 4 -8.05 1.75 -31.30
CA ARG A 4 -8.80 1.66 -30.03
C ARG A 4 -7.80 1.45 -28.89
N CYS A 5 -7.57 2.47 -28.10
CA CYS A 5 -6.83 2.37 -26.85
C CYS A 5 -7.59 1.46 -25.89
N ARG A 6 -7.10 0.24 -25.65
CA ARG A 6 -7.60 -0.67 -24.62
C ARG A 6 -7.07 -0.16 -23.27
N ARG A 7 -7.89 0.59 -22.55
CA ARG A 7 -7.57 0.98 -21.17
C ARG A 7 -7.54 -0.28 -20.30
N ALA A 8 -6.35 -0.69 -19.91
CA ALA A 8 -6.18 -1.75 -18.92
C ALA A 8 -6.45 -1.15 -17.53
N ILE A 9 -7.46 -1.64 -16.84
CA ILE A 9 -7.55 -1.46 -15.39
C ILE A 9 -6.38 -2.27 -14.83
N ALA A 10 -5.40 -1.57 -14.24
CA ALA A 10 -4.30 -2.22 -13.58
C ALA A 10 -4.85 -2.95 -12.35
N VAL A 11 -5.04 -4.26 -12.48
CA VAL A 11 -5.08 -5.12 -11.31
C VAL A 11 -3.70 -4.99 -10.70
N VAL A 12 -3.59 -4.24 -9.63
CA VAL A 12 -2.39 -4.21 -8.81
C VAL A 12 -2.18 -5.65 -8.37
N CYS A 13 -1.35 -6.39 -9.11
CA CYS A 13 -0.72 -7.57 -8.59
C CYS A 13 0.08 -7.08 -7.38
N ILE A 14 -0.53 -7.17 -6.20
CA ILE A 14 0.15 -6.96 -4.95
C ILE A 14 1.23 -8.04 -4.90
N THR A 15 2.38 -7.74 -5.51
CA THR A 15 3.61 -8.35 -5.09
C THR A 15 3.83 -7.82 -3.68
N ALA A 16 3.24 -8.53 -2.72
CA ALA A 16 3.24 -8.14 -1.33
C ALA A 16 4.68 -7.96 -0.88
N PHE A 17 5.13 -6.71 -0.87
CA PHE A 17 6.15 -6.33 0.08
C PHE A 17 5.50 -6.49 1.45
N PRO A 18 6.02 -7.30 2.37
CA PRO A 18 5.51 -7.37 3.74
C PRO A 18 5.93 -6.12 4.51
N GLY A 19 5.76 -4.96 3.94
CA GLY A 19 6.24 -3.72 4.51
C GLY A 19 5.20 -2.62 4.62
N VAL A 20 4.12 -2.62 3.87
CA VAL A 20 3.09 -1.58 4.00
C VAL A 20 1.74 -2.12 3.52
N LEU A 21 1.13 -3.02 4.27
CA LEU A 21 -0.32 -3.15 4.29
C LEU A 21 -0.87 -2.23 5.39
N GLY A 22 -0.39 -0.99 5.44
CA GLY A 22 -1.10 0.08 6.11
C GLY A 22 -2.45 0.22 5.42
N ALA A 23 -3.46 0.50 6.22
CA ALA A 23 -4.81 0.73 5.76
C ALA A 23 -4.82 1.72 4.58
N GLN A 24 -4.91 1.20 3.36
CA GLN A 24 -5.01 2.05 2.18
C GLN A 24 -6.45 2.58 2.12
N THR A 25 -6.61 3.82 2.48
CA THR A 25 -7.77 4.65 2.17
C THR A 25 -7.55 5.31 0.80
N LEU A 26 -8.55 6.02 0.24
CA LEU A 26 -8.33 6.85 -0.96
C LEU A 26 -7.18 7.84 -0.79
N GLN A 27 -6.87 8.26 0.45
CA GLN A 27 -5.69 9.06 0.76
C GLN A 27 -4.38 8.32 0.46
N ASP A 28 -4.39 6.99 0.56
CA ASP A 28 -3.22 6.14 0.34
C ASP A 28 -3.15 5.56 -1.08
N ARG A 29 -4.24 5.62 -1.84
CA ARG A 29 -4.24 5.22 -3.24
C ARG A 29 -3.88 6.43 -4.09
N PRO A 30 -2.73 6.44 -4.78
CA PRO A 30 -2.53 7.39 -5.84
C PRO A 30 -3.67 7.18 -6.85
N PHE A 31 -4.21 8.26 -7.40
CA PHE A 31 -5.03 8.13 -8.60
C PHE A 31 -4.22 7.34 -9.61
N GLU A 32 -4.84 6.33 -10.22
CA GLU A 32 -4.17 5.56 -11.25
C GLU A 32 -3.59 6.52 -12.29
N ASP A 33 -2.30 6.43 -12.43
CA ASP A 33 -1.51 7.21 -13.38
C ASP A 33 -2.14 7.08 -14.76
N ARG A 34 -2.32 8.17 -15.48
CA ARG A 34 -2.71 8.10 -16.88
C ARG A 34 -1.64 7.28 -17.59
N GLN A 35 -1.98 6.07 -17.99
CA GLN A 35 -1.07 5.25 -18.79
C GLN A 35 -0.77 6.00 -20.08
N HIS A 36 0.38 6.63 -20.13
CA HIS A 36 0.95 7.14 -21.36
C HIS A 36 1.67 5.97 -22.05
N ASP A 37 1.38 5.78 -23.34
CA ASP A 37 1.92 4.67 -24.15
C ASP A 37 3.46 4.71 -24.34
N ALA A 38 4.21 5.58 -23.66
CA ALA A 38 5.55 5.94 -24.09
C ALA A 38 6.67 5.05 -23.54
N ALA A 39 6.68 4.69 -22.28
CA ALA A 39 7.69 3.78 -21.71
C ALA A 39 7.11 3.09 -20.48
N LEU A 40 7.42 1.80 -20.32
CA LEU A 40 7.05 1.02 -19.14
C LEU A 40 8.30 0.70 -18.34
N ALA A 41 8.20 0.81 -17.01
CA ALA A 41 9.26 0.40 -16.10
C ALA A 41 9.64 -1.07 -16.37
N VAL A 42 10.91 -1.40 -16.17
CA VAL A 42 11.42 -2.77 -16.40
C VAL A 42 10.55 -3.81 -15.69
N ALA A 43 10.12 -3.52 -14.46
CA ALA A 43 9.28 -4.43 -13.67
C ALA A 43 7.84 -4.58 -14.21
N GLU A 44 7.34 -3.60 -14.98
CA GLU A 44 5.97 -3.53 -15.50
C GLU A 44 5.86 -3.90 -16.99
N ARG A 45 7.01 -4.03 -17.65
CA ARG A 45 7.04 -4.30 -19.09
C ARG A 45 6.41 -5.65 -19.41
N PRO A 46 5.47 -5.70 -20.36
CA PRO A 46 4.89 -6.96 -20.80
C PRO A 46 5.93 -7.82 -21.53
N HIS A 47 5.97 -9.07 -21.15
CA HIS A 47 6.75 -10.12 -21.84
C HIS A 47 5.79 -11.22 -22.28
N PRO A 48 5.17 -11.11 -23.47
CA PRO A 48 4.12 -12.04 -23.92
C PRO A 48 4.52 -13.52 -23.88
N GLU A 49 5.82 -13.79 -23.98
CA GLU A 49 6.40 -15.13 -23.87
C GLU A 49 6.50 -15.66 -22.42
N LEU A 50 6.48 -14.75 -21.43
CA LEU A 50 6.67 -15.06 -20.01
C LEU A 50 5.44 -14.70 -19.15
N ASP A 51 4.54 -13.87 -19.68
CA ASP A 51 3.36 -13.44 -18.93
C ASP A 51 2.28 -14.52 -18.95
N PRO A 52 1.56 -14.74 -17.83
CA PRO A 52 0.49 -15.72 -17.77
C PRO A 52 -0.67 -15.34 -18.69
N LEU A 53 -1.17 -16.29 -19.45
CA LEU A 53 -2.28 -16.06 -20.38
C LEU A 53 -3.61 -15.92 -19.66
N GLY A 54 -3.76 -16.58 -18.52
CA GLY A 54 -5.03 -16.71 -17.82
C GLY A 54 -5.98 -17.70 -18.51
N ILE A 55 -7.04 -18.03 -17.82
CA ILE A 55 -8.12 -18.90 -18.27
C ILE A 55 -9.28 -18.03 -18.75
N ARG A 56 -9.70 -18.21 -20.02
CA ARG A 56 -10.90 -17.54 -20.54
C ARG A 56 -12.14 -18.36 -20.20
N ALA A 57 -13.05 -17.75 -19.43
CA ALA A 57 -14.36 -18.29 -19.12
C ALA A 57 -15.42 -17.35 -19.72
N GLY A 58 -15.82 -17.60 -20.95
CA GLY A 58 -16.66 -16.69 -21.74
C GLY A 58 -15.98 -15.34 -21.95
N SER A 59 -16.60 -14.27 -21.49
CA SER A 59 -16.06 -12.90 -21.52
C SER A 59 -15.24 -12.53 -20.27
N MET A 60 -14.93 -13.48 -19.41
CA MET A 60 -14.10 -13.26 -18.22
C MET A 60 -12.70 -13.85 -18.43
N LEU A 61 -11.70 -13.12 -17.96
CA LEU A 61 -10.31 -13.58 -17.87
C LEU A 61 -10.00 -13.86 -16.41
N VAL A 62 -9.69 -15.12 -16.11
CA VAL A 62 -9.38 -15.62 -14.77
C VAL A 62 -7.90 -15.92 -14.67
N ARG A 63 -7.21 -15.38 -13.68
CA ARG A 63 -5.78 -15.61 -13.42
C ARG A 63 -5.59 -16.15 -12.01
N PRO A 64 -5.48 -17.47 -11.85
CA PRO A 64 -5.11 -18.08 -10.58
C PRO A 64 -3.60 -18.05 -10.39
N SER A 65 -3.15 -17.95 -9.14
CA SER A 65 -1.76 -18.24 -8.77
C SER A 65 -1.66 -18.81 -7.35
N VAL A 66 -0.61 -19.61 -7.13
CA VAL A 66 -0.26 -20.16 -5.82
C VAL A 66 1.20 -19.79 -5.52
N ASP A 67 1.45 -19.28 -4.33
CA ASP A 67 2.76 -18.91 -3.84
C ASP A 67 3.18 -19.84 -2.70
N LEU A 68 4.38 -20.41 -2.77
CA LEU A 68 4.99 -21.18 -1.70
C LEU A 68 6.36 -20.57 -1.41
N GLY A 69 6.69 -20.36 -0.15
CA GLY A 69 7.96 -19.72 0.19
C GLY A 69 8.47 -20.08 1.57
N VAL A 70 9.74 -19.76 1.76
CA VAL A 70 10.44 -19.86 3.04
C VAL A 70 11.12 -18.52 3.30
N GLN A 71 10.98 -18.03 4.52
CA GLN A 71 11.62 -16.79 4.98
C GLN A 71 12.42 -17.10 6.24
N TYR A 72 13.68 -16.69 6.26
CA TYR A 72 14.43 -16.52 7.50
C TYR A 72 14.23 -15.08 7.98
N ASP A 73 13.95 -14.91 9.28
CA ASP A 73 13.74 -13.63 9.94
C ASP A 73 14.61 -13.60 11.19
N SER A 74 15.52 -12.63 11.27
CA SER A 74 16.53 -12.56 12.35
C SER A 74 15.97 -12.00 13.65
N ASN A 75 14.79 -11.35 13.62
CA ASN A 75 14.23 -10.65 14.77
C ASN A 75 12.70 -10.56 14.73
N ILE A 76 12.03 -11.72 14.81
CA ILE A 76 10.58 -11.85 14.65
C ILE A 76 9.73 -10.97 15.61
N TYR A 77 10.28 -10.61 16.77
CA TYR A 77 9.62 -9.76 17.76
C TYR A 77 10.01 -8.30 17.71
N ALA A 78 10.91 -7.91 16.79
CA ALA A 78 11.44 -6.55 16.68
C ALA A 78 12.02 -6.04 18.02
N LEU A 79 12.92 -6.80 18.63
CA LEU A 79 13.57 -6.49 19.92
C LEU A 79 14.86 -5.70 19.71
N ASP A 80 15.16 -4.79 20.63
CA ASP A 80 16.44 -4.03 20.67
C ASP A 80 17.60 -4.92 21.12
N ARG A 81 17.32 -5.80 22.08
CA ARG A 81 18.29 -6.71 22.68
C ARG A 81 17.79 -8.14 22.64
N ASN A 82 18.70 -9.08 22.50
CA ASN A 82 18.40 -10.51 22.42
C ASN A 82 17.37 -10.82 21.31
N PRO A 83 17.64 -10.47 20.06
CA PRO A 83 16.74 -10.75 18.95
C PRO A 83 16.49 -12.27 18.84
N VAL A 84 15.28 -12.63 18.49
CA VAL A 84 14.87 -14.02 18.30
C VAL A 84 14.64 -14.26 16.82
N SER A 85 15.34 -15.22 16.26
CA SER A 85 15.20 -15.61 14.86
C SER A 85 14.27 -16.81 14.69
N ASP A 86 13.58 -16.85 13.57
CA ASP A 86 12.78 -18.00 13.16
C ASP A 86 12.81 -18.21 11.66
N VAL A 87 12.41 -19.39 11.24
CA VAL A 87 12.10 -19.72 9.85
C VAL A 87 10.58 -19.76 9.69
N ILE A 88 10.10 -19.10 8.66
CA ILE A 88 8.67 -18.93 8.40
C ILE A 88 8.37 -19.59 7.06
N VAL A 89 7.48 -20.58 7.06
CA VAL A 89 6.91 -21.14 5.84
C VAL A 89 5.71 -20.29 5.42
N THR A 90 5.67 -19.88 4.18
CA THR A 90 4.58 -19.09 3.62
C THR A 90 3.86 -19.85 2.54
N ALA A 91 2.55 -19.81 2.55
CA ALA A 91 1.70 -20.37 1.50
C ALA A 91 0.61 -19.34 1.16
N GLY A 92 0.37 -19.09 -0.11
CA GLY A 92 -0.63 -18.16 -0.57
C GLY A 92 -1.37 -18.67 -1.81
N ALA A 93 -2.60 -18.25 -1.97
CA ALA A 93 -3.37 -18.44 -3.19
C ALA A 93 -4.01 -17.11 -3.59
N ASN A 94 -3.95 -16.81 -4.88
CA ASN A 94 -4.52 -15.60 -5.44
C ASN A 94 -5.39 -15.96 -6.65
N LEU A 95 -6.48 -15.25 -6.79
CA LEU A 95 -7.39 -15.36 -7.91
C LEU A 95 -7.78 -13.95 -8.35
N SER A 96 -7.57 -13.60 -9.61
CA SER A 96 -8.13 -12.39 -10.18
C SER A 96 -9.04 -12.73 -11.36
N VAL A 97 -10.17 -12.03 -11.44
CA VAL A 97 -11.16 -12.16 -12.48
C VAL A 97 -11.42 -10.78 -13.07
N ARG A 98 -11.40 -10.66 -14.37
CA ARG A 98 -11.69 -9.41 -15.07
C ARG A 98 -12.51 -9.67 -16.32
N SER A 99 -13.50 -8.82 -16.58
CA SER A 99 -14.24 -8.85 -17.82
C SER A 99 -13.39 -8.38 -19.02
N ASP A 100 -13.63 -8.97 -20.17
CA ASP A 100 -13.03 -8.58 -21.47
C ASP A 100 -14.09 -7.90 -22.36
N TRP A 101 -14.89 -7.01 -21.77
CA TRP A 101 -15.95 -6.27 -22.47
C TRP A 101 -15.37 -5.06 -23.19
N SER A 102 -16.03 -4.65 -24.28
CA SER A 102 -15.63 -3.44 -25.03
C SER A 102 -16.03 -2.14 -24.33
N ARG A 103 -17.07 -2.17 -23.53
CA ARG A 103 -17.57 -1.09 -22.66
C ARG A 103 -17.88 -1.68 -21.30
N ASN A 104 -17.80 -0.83 -20.28
CA ASN A 104 -17.90 -1.24 -18.89
C ASN A 104 -16.81 -2.23 -18.49
N ALA A 105 -16.63 -2.43 -17.22
CA ALA A 105 -15.72 -3.43 -16.70
C ALA A 105 -16.24 -4.01 -15.40
N LEU A 106 -15.95 -5.28 -15.16
CA LEU A 106 -16.12 -5.93 -13.87
C LEU A 106 -14.80 -6.56 -13.47
N SER A 107 -14.41 -6.41 -12.22
CA SER A 107 -13.22 -7.04 -11.66
C SER A 107 -13.53 -7.60 -10.28
N ALA A 108 -12.87 -8.70 -9.96
CA ALA A 108 -12.86 -9.24 -8.60
C ALA A 108 -11.48 -9.86 -8.34
N ALA A 109 -11.00 -9.74 -7.10
CA ALA A 109 -9.81 -10.47 -6.69
C ALA A 109 -10.00 -11.06 -5.28
N ALA A 110 -9.37 -12.20 -5.07
CA ALA A 110 -9.33 -12.88 -3.79
C ALA A 110 -7.89 -13.33 -3.53
N SER A 111 -7.41 -13.08 -2.33
CA SER A 111 -6.14 -13.62 -1.88
C SER A 111 -6.24 -14.16 -0.46
N ILE A 112 -5.53 -15.25 -0.20
CA ILE A 112 -5.33 -15.79 1.14
C ILE A 112 -3.84 -16.10 1.30
N SER A 113 -3.30 -15.82 2.48
CA SER A 113 -1.90 -16.13 2.79
C SER A 113 -1.76 -16.64 4.21
N ARG A 114 -0.99 -17.70 4.38
CA ARG A 114 -0.59 -18.26 5.66
C ARG A 114 0.89 -18.05 5.88
N ARG A 115 1.25 -17.56 7.06
CA ARG A 115 2.63 -17.50 7.55
C ARG A 115 2.71 -18.41 8.76
N GLN A 116 3.50 -19.47 8.66
CA GLN A 116 3.70 -20.45 9.72
C GLN A 116 5.12 -20.33 10.25
N TYR A 117 5.26 -19.90 11.50
CA TYR A 117 6.52 -19.84 12.21
C TYR A 117 6.86 -21.23 12.74
N LEU A 118 8.12 -21.67 12.58
CA LEU A 118 8.50 -23.03 12.99
C LEU A 118 8.73 -23.18 14.50
N LYS A 119 9.18 -22.13 15.18
CA LYS A 119 9.42 -22.12 16.64
C LYS A 119 8.37 -21.30 17.37
N ALA A 120 8.06 -20.11 16.86
CA ALA A 120 7.13 -19.16 17.48
C ALA A 120 5.70 -19.33 16.93
N ASP A 121 5.05 -20.43 17.19
CA ASP A 121 3.73 -20.76 16.61
C ASP A 121 2.66 -19.69 16.90
N SER A 122 2.73 -19.00 18.05
CA SER A 122 1.82 -17.88 18.38
C SER A 122 1.89 -16.72 17.41
N GLU A 123 3.01 -16.54 16.69
CA GLU A 123 3.19 -15.54 15.65
C GLU A 123 2.58 -15.94 14.30
N SER A 124 2.13 -17.19 14.18
CA SER A 124 1.54 -17.70 12.94
C SER A 124 0.22 -17.02 12.61
N THR A 125 0.06 -16.62 11.34
CA THR A 125 -1.07 -15.82 10.91
C THR A 125 -1.65 -16.28 9.58
N THR A 126 -2.96 -16.03 9.42
CA THR A 126 -3.66 -16.19 8.15
C THR A 126 -4.34 -14.87 7.84
N ASN A 127 -3.97 -14.28 6.71
CA ASN A 127 -4.58 -13.08 6.18
C ASN A 127 -5.39 -13.41 4.93
N TYR A 128 -6.45 -12.64 4.67
CA TYR A 128 -7.17 -12.69 3.40
C TYR A 128 -7.58 -11.30 2.95
N LEU A 129 -7.73 -11.14 1.65
CA LEU A 129 -8.28 -9.95 1.01
C LEU A 129 -9.26 -10.42 -0.07
N LEU A 130 -10.44 -9.81 -0.09
CA LEU A 130 -11.45 -9.93 -1.13
C LEU A 130 -11.78 -8.54 -1.62
N ASP A 131 -11.75 -8.32 -2.90
CA ASP A 131 -12.20 -7.08 -3.51
C ASP A 131 -13.05 -7.36 -4.76
N ALA A 132 -13.97 -6.46 -5.06
CA ALA A 132 -14.75 -6.45 -6.27
C ALA A 132 -15.00 -5.00 -6.70
N GLY A 133 -15.00 -4.78 -8.00
CA GLY A 133 -15.23 -3.47 -8.58
C GLY A 133 -15.99 -3.55 -9.90
N GLY A 134 -16.74 -2.50 -10.18
CA GLY A 134 -17.45 -2.35 -11.44
C GLY A 134 -17.31 -0.93 -11.97
N ARG A 135 -17.06 -0.83 -13.27
CA ARG A 135 -16.98 0.42 -14.01
C ARG A 135 -18.08 0.49 -15.03
N ILE A 136 -18.75 1.62 -15.07
CA ILE A 136 -19.73 1.99 -16.07
C ILE A 136 -19.15 3.13 -16.91
N ASP A 137 -18.90 2.86 -18.19
CA ASP A 137 -18.45 3.87 -19.13
C ASP A 137 -19.64 4.67 -19.64
N LEU A 138 -19.60 5.98 -19.41
CA LEU A 138 -20.58 6.94 -19.91
C LEU A 138 -20.20 7.37 -21.35
N GLU A 139 -21.01 8.22 -21.99
CA GLU A 139 -20.63 8.82 -23.28
C GLU A 139 -19.33 9.59 -23.17
N ARG A 140 -19.18 10.32 -22.06
CA ARG A 140 -17.93 11.01 -21.66
C ARG A 140 -17.68 10.70 -20.20
N GLY A 141 -16.48 10.16 -19.91
CA GLY A 141 -16.12 9.79 -18.54
C GLY A 141 -16.65 8.43 -18.10
N TYR A 142 -16.64 8.19 -16.77
CA TYR A 142 -17.03 6.91 -16.19
C TYR A 142 -17.45 7.05 -14.72
N LEU A 143 -18.10 6.02 -14.22
CA LEU A 143 -18.34 5.76 -12.80
C LEU A 143 -17.68 4.43 -12.42
N ASP A 144 -16.91 4.44 -11.35
CA ASP A 144 -16.27 3.28 -10.75
C ASP A 144 -16.80 3.06 -9.34
N ALA A 145 -17.29 1.85 -9.05
CA ALA A 145 -17.71 1.45 -7.70
C ALA A 145 -16.87 0.26 -7.25
N SER A 146 -16.46 0.24 -5.99
CA SER A 146 -15.64 -0.83 -5.41
C SER A 146 -16.10 -1.19 -4.00
N VAL A 147 -15.91 -2.45 -3.63
CA VAL A 147 -16.08 -2.95 -2.27
C VAL A 147 -14.91 -3.85 -1.93
N ASP A 148 -14.44 -3.81 -0.68
CA ASP A 148 -13.40 -4.70 -0.20
C ASP A 148 -13.64 -5.19 1.22
N THR A 149 -13.07 -6.35 1.53
CA THR A 149 -12.93 -6.82 2.90
C THR A 149 -11.62 -7.58 3.06
N ALA A 150 -10.94 -7.33 4.17
CA ALA A 150 -9.67 -7.96 4.48
C ALA A 150 -9.57 -8.32 5.96
N ARG A 151 -8.92 -9.43 6.26
CA ARG A 151 -8.36 -9.73 7.60
C ARG A 151 -6.85 -9.61 7.50
N LEU A 152 -6.30 -8.71 8.29
CA LEU A 152 -4.90 -8.32 8.24
C LEU A 152 -4.26 -8.49 9.63
N THR A 153 -2.95 -8.57 9.64
CA THR A 153 -2.16 -8.69 10.86
C THR A 153 -1.18 -7.52 10.92
N GLN A 154 -1.16 -6.79 12.04
CA GLN A 154 -0.18 -5.76 12.31
C GLN A 154 1.19 -6.39 12.51
N LEU A 155 2.19 -5.92 11.77
CA LEU A 155 3.55 -6.43 11.88
C LEU A 155 4.20 -6.02 13.20
N ARG A 156 5.07 -6.88 13.72
CA ARG A 156 5.88 -6.54 14.91
C ARG A 156 6.84 -5.37 14.63
N THR A 157 7.20 -5.16 13.38
CA THR A 157 8.07 -4.07 12.92
C THR A 157 7.32 -2.75 12.66
N ASP A 158 5.99 -2.70 12.81
CA ASP A 158 5.26 -1.42 12.74
C ASP A 158 5.70 -0.52 13.88
N VAL A 159 5.81 0.81 13.60
CA VAL A 159 6.40 1.80 14.52
C VAL A 159 5.71 1.83 15.87
N ASP A 160 4.42 1.55 15.90
CA ASP A 160 3.53 1.63 17.05
C ASP A 160 2.97 0.26 17.49
N ALA A 161 3.50 -0.85 16.95
CA ALA A 161 3.02 -2.18 17.32
C ALA A 161 3.21 -2.46 18.82
N PRO A 162 2.19 -2.99 19.53
CA PRO A 162 2.30 -3.31 20.94
C PRO A 162 3.40 -4.34 21.20
N GLY A 163 4.47 -3.95 21.90
CA GLY A 163 5.62 -4.81 22.18
C GLY A 163 5.32 -5.96 23.15
N ALA A 164 4.35 -5.77 24.02
CA ALA A 164 4.02 -6.72 25.10
C ALA A 164 2.93 -7.74 24.72
N SER A 165 2.42 -7.77 23.48
CA SER A 165 1.36 -8.70 23.10
C SER A 165 1.90 -10.12 22.90
N ASP A 166 1.14 -11.13 23.35
CA ASP A 166 1.45 -12.56 23.23
C ASP A 166 1.41 -13.07 21.79
N ARG A 167 0.72 -12.34 20.92
CA ARG A 167 0.56 -12.63 19.49
C ARG A 167 0.40 -11.33 18.69
N PRO A 168 0.62 -11.33 17.37
CA PRO A 168 0.39 -10.16 16.52
C PRO A 168 -1.08 -9.72 16.57
N ILE A 169 -1.30 -8.41 16.57
CA ILE A 169 -2.67 -7.85 16.56
C ILE A 169 -3.28 -8.07 15.18
N ARG A 170 -4.45 -8.67 15.16
CA ARG A 170 -5.25 -8.90 13.95
C ARG A 170 -6.36 -7.88 13.88
N TYR A 171 -6.71 -7.50 12.67
CA TYR A 171 -7.83 -6.60 12.44
C TYR A 171 -8.54 -6.92 11.12
N ARG A 172 -9.81 -6.54 11.05
CA ARG A 172 -10.60 -6.57 9.83
C ARG A 172 -10.77 -5.17 9.29
N ARG A 173 -10.58 -5.02 7.98
CA ARG A 173 -10.97 -3.85 7.21
C ARG A 173 -12.13 -4.24 6.30
N THR A 174 -13.12 -3.36 6.16
CA THR A 174 -14.19 -3.46 5.16
C THR A 174 -14.36 -2.08 4.56
N GLY A 175 -14.44 -1.99 3.25
CA GLY A 175 -14.50 -0.71 2.53
C GLY A 175 -15.49 -0.73 1.38
N ALA A 176 -15.92 0.47 1.00
CA ALA A 176 -16.68 0.75 -0.21
C ALA A 176 -16.26 2.12 -0.76
N GLY A 177 -16.16 2.22 -2.07
CA GLY A 177 -15.78 3.44 -2.76
C GLY A 177 -16.60 3.67 -4.02
N LEU A 178 -16.78 4.93 -4.36
CA LEU A 178 -17.40 5.39 -5.60
C LEU A 178 -16.57 6.55 -6.16
N VAL A 179 -16.17 6.46 -7.41
CA VAL A 179 -15.41 7.51 -8.10
C VAL A 179 -16.04 7.78 -9.46
N GLY A 180 -16.25 9.05 -9.77
CA GLY A 180 -16.67 9.50 -11.09
C GLY A 180 -15.59 10.37 -11.74
N GLU A 181 -15.43 10.23 -13.05
CA GLU A 181 -14.58 11.09 -13.87
C GLU A 181 -15.37 11.61 -15.05
N TYR A 182 -15.20 12.90 -15.32
CA TYR A 182 -15.83 13.54 -16.47
C TYR A 182 -14.87 14.56 -17.14
N PRO A 183 -14.58 14.41 -18.45
CA PRO A 183 -13.75 15.35 -19.19
C PRO A 183 -14.59 16.51 -19.76
N PHE A 184 -14.14 17.73 -19.50
CA PHE A 184 -14.66 19.00 -20.03
C PHE A 184 -13.62 19.66 -20.94
N GLY A 185 -13.46 19.15 -22.14
CA GLY A 185 -12.43 19.66 -23.06
C GLY A 185 -11.01 19.41 -22.54
N MET A 186 -10.26 20.47 -22.22
CA MET A 186 -8.91 20.38 -21.66
C MET A 186 -8.89 20.07 -20.16
N VAL A 187 -10.01 20.22 -19.48
CA VAL A 187 -10.13 19.95 -18.03
C VAL A 187 -10.80 18.60 -17.82
N THR A 188 -10.25 17.78 -16.96
CA THR A 188 -10.89 16.55 -16.48
C THR A 188 -11.17 16.71 -14.99
N VAL A 189 -12.41 16.50 -14.58
CA VAL A 189 -12.81 16.54 -13.18
C VAL A 189 -13.05 15.11 -12.68
N ARG A 190 -12.56 14.83 -11.49
CA ARG A 190 -12.73 13.55 -10.80
C ARG A 190 -13.25 13.84 -9.40
N ALA A 191 -14.27 13.10 -8.98
CA ALA A 191 -14.81 13.18 -7.62
C ALA A 191 -15.07 11.78 -7.07
N GLY A 192 -14.87 11.60 -5.78
CA GLY A 192 -15.06 10.30 -5.15
C GLY A 192 -15.46 10.38 -3.70
N LEU A 193 -16.10 9.31 -3.24
CA LEU A 193 -16.42 9.02 -1.85
C LEU A 193 -15.86 7.66 -1.49
N ASP A 194 -15.35 7.55 -0.30
CA ASP A 194 -14.75 6.34 0.22
C ASP A 194 -15.12 6.16 1.68
N TRP A 195 -15.42 4.94 2.07
CA TRP A 195 -15.72 4.57 3.45
C TRP A 195 -14.99 3.29 3.81
N HIS A 196 -14.28 3.29 4.95
CA HIS A 196 -13.60 2.13 5.50
C HIS A 196 -13.89 1.95 6.98
N ARG A 197 -14.18 0.72 7.38
CA ARG A 197 -14.34 0.28 8.75
C ARG A 197 -13.19 -0.59 9.18
N PHE A 198 -12.59 -0.25 10.32
CA PHE A 198 -11.54 -1.03 10.98
C PHE A 198 -12.05 -1.60 12.28
N ARG A 199 -11.80 -2.89 12.51
CA ARG A 199 -12.11 -3.59 13.75
C ARG A 199 -10.90 -4.40 14.17
N PHE A 200 -10.40 -4.16 15.39
CA PHE A 200 -9.21 -4.78 15.94
C PHE A 200 -9.60 -5.88 16.91
N GLU A 201 -8.92 -7.04 16.83
CA GLU A 201 -9.10 -8.16 17.75
C GLU A 201 -8.28 -7.88 19.03
N ASP A 202 -8.90 -8.10 20.17
CA ASP A 202 -8.20 -8.05 21.46
C ASP A 202 -7.16 -9.16 21.55
N SER A 203 -6.11 -8.94 22.32
CA SER A 203 -5.05 -9.88 22.60
C SER A 203 -4.77 -9.95 24.10
N ARG A 204 -3.68 -10.59 24.48
CA ARG A 204 -3.16 -10.61 25.85
C ARG A 204 -1.71 -10.11 25.84
N THR A 205 -1.28 -9.64 26.98
CA THR A 205 0.16 -9.42 27.20
C THR A 205 0.86 -10.77 27.38
N ILE A 206 2.18 -10.80 27.21
CA ILE A 206 3.01 -11.99 27.50
C ILE A 206 2.80 -12.48 28.95
N ALA A 207 2.45 -11.59 29.89
CA ALA A 207 2.12 -11.91 31.27
C ALA A 207 0.65 -12.38 31.45
N GLY A 208 -0.13 -12.54 30.38
CA GLY A 208 -1.50 -13.03 30.40
C GLY A 208 -2.59 -11.98 30.67
N ALA A 209 -2.24 -10.72 30.95
CA ALA A 209 -3.22 -9.65 31.16
C ALA A 209 -3.94 -9.29 29.86
N PRO A 210 -5.24 -8.90 29.92
CA PRO A 210 -5.99 -8.46 28.74
C PRO A 210 -5.35 -7.22 28.07
N LEU A 211 -5.14 -7.31 26.76
CA LEU A 211 -4.68 -6.20 25.92
C LEU A 211 -5.80 -5.80 24.97
N ARG A 212 -6.64 -4.89 25.43
CA ARG A 212 -7.79 -4.41 24.66
C ARG A 212 -7.33 -3.56 23.48
N GLN A 213 -7.92 -3.79 22.30
CA GLN A 213 -7.64 -3.07 21.06
C GLN A 213 -8.87 -2.35 20.50
N GLY A 214 -10.05 -2.56 21.09
CA GLY A 214 -11.31 -1.98 20.62
C GLY A 214 -11.32 -0.46 20.55
N PHE A 215 -10.45 0.25 21.33
CA PHE A 215 -10.29 1.71 21.24
C PHE A 215 -9.75 2.19 19.87
N ARG A 216 -9.26 1.28 19.04
CA ARG A 216 -8.79 1.52 17.67
C ARG A 216 -9.89 1.30 16.62
N ASP A 217 -11.04 0.74 17.01
CA ASP A 217 -12.16 0.49 16.11
C ASP A 217 -12.75 1.81 15.62
N ARG A 218 -12.78 1.97 14.30
CA ARG A 218 -13.17 3.23 13.68
C ARG A 218 -13.78 3.05 12.31
N ASP A 219 -14.56 4.05 11.92
CA ASP A 219 -14.98 4.30 10.55
C ASP A 219 -14.19 5.51 10.01
N ILE A 220 -13.69 5.42 8.80
CA ILE A 220 -13.09 6.52 8.07
C ILE A 220 -13.94 6.78 6.84
N THR A 221 -14.45 8.00 6.70
CA THR A 221 -15.15 8.46 5.49
C THR A 221 -14.33 9.55 4.85
N SER A 222 -14.07 9.46 3.56
CA SER A 222 -13.29 10.44 2.82
C SER A 222 -14.05 10.88 1.58
N ALA A 223 -13.96 12.17 1.26
CA ALA A 223 -14.43 12.76 0.01
C ALA A 223 -13.22 13.33 -0.73
N LEU A 224 -13.20 13.17 -2.03
CA LEU A 224 -12.11 13.54 -2.89
C LEU A 224 -12.65 14.35 -4.07
N ALA A 225 -11.91 15.38 -4.47
CA ALA A 225 -12.13 16.13 -5.70
C ALA A 225 -10.79 16.49 -6.34
N ARG A 226 -10.66 16.25 -7.63
CA ARG A 226 -9.49 16.60 -8.40
C ARG A 226 -9.89 17.21 -9.74
N ALA A 227 -9.19 18.26 -10.14
CA ALA A 227 -9.32 18.89 -11.44
C ALA A 227 -7.97 18.90 -12.14
N ASP A 228 -7.89 18.26 -13.29
CA ASP A 228 -6.70 18.16 -14.13
C ASP A 228 -6.84 19.05 -15.35
N LEU A 229 -5.85 19.88 -15.64
CA LEU A 229 -5.74 20.68 -16.86
C LEU A 229 -4.64 20.10 -17.74
N ALA A 230 -5.00 19.59 -18.90
CA ALA A 230 -4.04 19.12 -19.90
C ALA A 230 -3.36 20.33 -20.59
N VAL A 231 -2.13 20.63 -20.19
CA VAL A 231 -1.33 21.74 -20.75
C VAL A 231 -0.71 21.33 -22.09
N SER A 232 -0.24 20.09 -22.17
CA SER A 232 0.29 19.47 -23.39
C SER A 232 0.08 17.96 -23.35
N PRO A 233 0.36 17.21 -24.42
CA PRO A 233 0.32 15.75 -24.38
C PRO A 233 1.23 15.12 -23.33
N ALA A 234 2.30 15.83 -22.94
CA ALA A 234 3.31 15.34 -21.98
C ALA A 234 3.20 15.99 -20.59
N LEU A 235 2.27 16.91 -20.37
CA LEU A 235 2.14 17.65 -19.11
C LEU A 235 0.68 17.95 -18.79
N SER A 236 0.23 17.52 -17.63
CA SER A 236 -1.00 17.97 -16.99
C SER A 236 -0.67 18.61 -15.65
N VAL A 237 -1.36 19.67 -15.30
CA VAL A 237 -1.33 20.24 -13.94
C VAL A 237 -2.67 20.01 -13.28
N TYR A 238 -2.67 19.87 -11.97
CA TYR A 238 -3.91 19.57 -11.25
C TYR A 238 -3.96 20.18 -9.86
N VAL A 239 -5.16 20.25 -9.34
CA VAL A 239 -5.44 20.51 -7.93
C VAL A 239 -6.24 19.35 -7.39
N ASP A 240 -5.83 18.84 -6.24
CA ASP A 240 -6.43 17.73 -5.51
C ASP A 240 -6.86 18.20 -4.13
N ALA A 241 -8.09 17.91 -3.75
CA ALA A 241 -8.64 18.20 -2.44
C ALA A 241 -9.25 16.96 -1.84
N THR A 242 -8.83 16.57 -0.65
CA THR A 242 -9.39 15.45 0.10
C THR A 242 -9.87 15.94 1.46
N ALA A 243 -11.09 15.57 1.86
CA ALA A 243 -11.60 15.77 3.20
C ALA A 243 -11.90 14.41 3.83
N ASN A 244 -11.64 14.26 5.13
CA ASN A 244 -11.88 13.02 5.83
C ASN A 244 -12.49 13.24 7.23
N ARG A 245 -13.25 12.23 7.68
CA ARG A 245 -13.73 12.11 9.05
C ARG A 245 -13.40 10.72 9.57
N ARG A 246 -12.81 10.65 10.75
CA ARG A 246 -12.51 9.44 11.49
C ARG A 246 -13.40 9.40 12.73
N ALA A 247 -14.28 8.41 12.81
CA ALA A 247 -15.21 8.23 13.92
C ALA A 247 -14.86 6.92 14.66
N TYR A 248 -14.42 7.04 15.89
CA TYR A 248 -14.05 5.92 16.75
C TYR A 248 -15.28 5.38 17.48
N ARG A 249 -15.47 4.07 17.45
CA ARG A 249 -16.70 3.42 17.95
C ARG A 249 -16.66 3.04 19.41
N ASN A 250 -15.47 2.85 19.96
CA ASN A 250 -15.29 2.35 21.32
C ASN A 250 -14.20 3.14 22.02
N MET A 251 -14.59 3.88 23.01
CA MET A 251 -13.71 4.74 23.81
C MET A 251 -13.12 3.99 25.03
N ALA A 252 -13.53 2.74 25.28
CA ALA A 252 -13.08 1.97 26.45
C ALA A 252 -11.56 1.72 26.39
N GLY A 253 -10.82 2.36 27.28
CA GLY A 253 -9.35 2.25 27.38
C GLY A 253 -8.59 3.39 26.69
N ALA A 254 -9.26 4.35 26.05
CA ALA A 254 -8.65 5.58 25.58
C ALA A 254 -8.86 6.71 26.64
N PRO A 255 -7.83 7.52 26.93
CA PRO A 255 -7.94 8.63 27.90
C PRO A 255 -8.67 9.85 27.33
N PHE A 256 -8.94 9.90 26.05
CA PHE A 256 -9.60 11.02 25.35
C PHE A 256 -10.38 10.54 24.13
N ASP A 257 -11.22 11.44 23.60
CA ASP A 257 -11.94 11.22 22.33
C ASP A 257 -10.95 11.26 21.15
N ARG A 258 -10.91 10.17 20.39
CA ARG A 258 -10.01 10.00 19.24
C ARG A 258 -10.62 10.43 17.91
N ASP A 259 -11.89 10.80 17.90
CA ASP A 259 -12.56 11.31 16.71
C ASP A 259 -11.77 12.47 16.11
N SER A 260 -11.73 12.55 14.80
CA SER A 260 -11.03 13.63 14.12
C SER A 260 -11.60 13.88 12.73
N SER A 261 -11.42 15.09 12.26
CA SER A 261 -11.70 15.48 10.88
C SER A 261 -10.54 16.26 10.29
N GLY A 262 -10.37 16.18 9.01
CA GLY A 262 -9.27 16.85 8.35
C GLY A 262 -9.45 17.02 6.86
N PHE A 263 -8.53 17.77 6.28
CA PHE A 263 -8.45 17.96 4.84
C PHE A 263 -6.99 18.02 4.38
N THR A 264 -6.80 17.74 3.11
CA THR A 264 -5.54 17.94 2.39
C THR A 264 -5.88 18.67 1.09
N LEU A 265 -5.15 19.73 0.78
CA LEU A 265 -5.25 20.47 -0.47
C LEU A 265 -3.88 20.53 -1.10
N GLU A 266 -3.74 19.99 -2.30
CA GLU A 266 -2.47 19.86 -3.01
C GLU A 266 -2.61 20.33 -4.45
N ALA A 267 -1.54 20.91 -4.98
CA ALA A 267 -1.38 21.18 -6.41
C ALA A 267 -0.23 20.33 -6.92
N GLY A 268 -0.35 19.87 -8.15
CA GLY A 268 0.65 18.98 -8.71
C GLY A 268 0.69 18.98 -10.21
N ALA A 269 1.59 18.16 -10.74
CA ALA A 269 1.76 17.92 -12.16
C ALA A 269 2.01 16.44 -12.44
N ASP A 270 1.37 15.92 -13.48
CA ASP A 270 1.69 14.65 -14.13
C ASP A 270 2.51 14.97 -15.39
N PHE A 271 3.65 14.31 -15.56
CA PHE A 271 4.57 14.60 -16.67
C PHE A 271 5.18 13.34 -17.28
N ASP A 272 5.44 13.43 -18.58
CA ASP A 272 6.16 12.43 -19.37
C ASP A 272 7.18 13.17 -20.26
N ILE A 273 8.34 13.49 -19.67
CA ILE A 273 9.36 14.32 -20.28
C ILE A 273 10.34 13.44 -21.05
N THR A 274 10.53 13.73 -22.34
CA THR A 274 11.57 13.12 -23.19
C THR A 274 11.52 11.60 -23.33
N ARG A 275 10.41 10.94 -23.01
CA ARG A 275 10.28 9.48 -22.95
C ARG A 275 11.26 8.78 -21.97
N GLN A 276 12.06 9.55 -21.24
CA GLN A 276 13.03 9.02 -20.29
C GLN A 276 12.64 9.28 -18.83
N VAL A 277 11.79 10.26 -18.59
CA VAL A 277 11.37 10.62 -17.24
C VAL A 277 9.87 10.82 -17.24
N ARG A 278 9.16 10.02 -16.48
CA ARG A 278 7.73 10.20 -16.22
C ARG A 278 7.47 10.23 -14.73
N GLY A 279 6.36 10.78 -14.35
CA GLY A 279 5.93 10.75 -12.96
C GLY A 279 4.88 11.79 -12.65
N HIS A 280 4.58 11.84 -11.36
CA HIS A 280 3.76 12.89 -10.79
C HIS A 280 4.44 13.45 -9.54
N VAL A 281 4.20 14.73 -9.30
CA VAL A 281 4.61 15.41 -8.07
C VAL A 281 3.50 16.33 -7.63
N GLN A 282 3.23 16.34 -6.33
CA GLN A 282 2.26 17.25 -5.74
C GLN A 282 2.75 17.74 -4.38
N ALA A 283 2.36 18.95 -4.04
CA ALA A 283 2.65 19.57 -2.76
C ALA A 283 1.48 20.45 -2.33
N GLY A 284 1.31 20.62 -1.03
CA GLY A 284 0.22 21.41 -0.50
C GLY A 284 0.22 21.44 1.01
N TYR A 285 -0.96 21.47 1.55
CA TYR A 285 -1.18 21.60 2.99
C TYR A 285 -2.15 20.55 3.49
N LEU A 286 -1.83 19.96 4.63
CA LEU A 286 -2.71 19.03 5.36
C LEU A 286 -3.05 19.60 6.73
N SER A 287 -4.27 19.30 7.17
CA SER A 287 -4.75 19.61 8.51
C SER A 287 -5.66 18.50 9.00
N GLN A 288 -5.39 18.01 10.20
CA GLN A 288 -6.25 17.05 10.90
C GLN A 288 -6.48 17.57 12.31
N GLN A 289 -7.72 17.65 12.74
CA GLN A 289 -8.12 18.16 14.04
C GLN A 289 -8.89 17.10 14.81
N GLY A 290 -8.44 16.84 16.04
CA GLY A 290 -9.13 15.94 16.97
C GLY A 290 -10.39 16.57 17.55
N ALA A 291 -11.27 15.73 18.07
CA ALA A 291 -12.44 16.18 18.79
C ALA A 291 -12.07 17.10 19.95
N ASN A 292 -12.89 18.13 20.16
CA ASN A 292 -12.72 19.12 21.24
C ASN A 292 -11.36 19.82 21.24
N ASP A 293 -10.69 19.92 20.09
CA ASP A 293 -9.40 20.59 19.90
C ASP A 293 -8.25 20.03 20.77
N ILE A 294 -8.38 18.78 21.25
CA ILE A 294 -7.39 18.15 22.14
C ILE A 294 -6.06 17.99 21.45
N TRP A 295 -6.05 17.76 20.13
CA TRP A 295 -4.85 17.66 19.33
C TRP A 295 -5.09 18.16 17.90
N SER A 296 -4.04 18.60 17.27
CA SER A 296 -4.06 18.93 15.84
C SER A 296 -2.73 18.57 15.19
N ALA A 297 -2.80 18.07 13.97
CA ALA A 297 -1.65 17.90 13.10
C ALA A 297 -1.85 18.75 11.86
N LYS A 298 -0.91 19.67 11.62
CA LYS A 298 -0.97 20.62 10.49
C LYS A 298 0.41 20.73 9.87
N GLY A 299 0.46 20.97 8.57
CA GLY A 299 1.74 21.20 7.92
C GLY A 299 1.72 20.99 6.42
N LEU A 300 2.91 21.03 5.86
CA LEU A 300 3.08 20.72 4.45
C LEU A 300 2.72 19.25 4.19
N SER A 301 2.01 19.01 3.12
CA SER A 301 1.81 17.70 2.52
C SER A 301 2.56 17.62 1.20
N GLY A 302 2.81 16.43 0.75
CA GLY A 302 3.38 16.21 -0.56
C GLY A 302 3.45 14.72 -0.86
N ARG A 303 3.38 14.41 -2.14
CA ARG A 303 3.53 13.06 -2.67
C ARG A 303 4.15 13.15 -4.04
N GLY A 304 4.97 12.17 -4.38
CA GLY A 304 5.51 12.10 -5.73
C GLY A 304 6.03 10.71 -6.04
N LYS A 305 5.98 10.39 -7.31
CA LYS A 305 6.65 9.23 -7.90
C LYS A 305 7.28 9.69 -9.22
N VAL A 306 8.55 9.40 -9.37
CA VAL A 306 9.31 9.71 -10.58
C VAL A 306 10.00 8.44 -11.04
N GLU A 307 9.83 8.09 -12.29
CA GLU A 307 10.49 6.98 -12.95
C GLU A 307 11.44 7.50 -14.02
N TRP A 308 12.68 7.09 -13.93
CA TRP A 308 13.73 7.45 -14.86
C TRP A 308 14.21 6.21 -15.62
N PHE A 309 13.94 6.19 -16.91
CA PHE A 309 14.34 5.15 -17.87
C PHE A 309 15.73 5.46 -18.41
N ILE A 310 16.77 5.18 -17.60
CA ILE A 310 18.17 5.47 -17.95
C ILE A 310 18.57 4.73 -19.23
N GLN A 311 18.18 3.47 -19.31
CA GLN A 311 18.38 2.56 -20.43
C GLN A 311 17.14 1.70 -20.61
N PRO A 312 16.94 1.08 -21.78
CA PRO A 312 15.84 0.16 -21.99
C PRO A 312 15.77 -0.98 -20.96
N VAL A 313 16.88 -1.34 -20.36
CA VAL A 313 17.00 -2.46 -19.38
C VAL A 313 17.13 -1.95 -17.92
N LEU A 314 17.12 -0.63 -17.67
CA LEU A 314 17.33 -0.07 -16.34
C LEU A 314 16.32 1.05 -16.07
N THR A 315 15.48 0.85 -15.05
CA THR A 315 14.58 1.87 -14.52
C THR A 315 14.98 2.21 -13.09
N LEU A 316 15.08 3.51 -12.80
CA LEU A 316 15.13 4.03 -11.45
C LEU A 316 13.76 4.63 -11.09
N THR A 317 13.22 4.23 -9.94
CA THR A 317 11.99 4.80 -9.39
C THR A 317 12.32 5.47 -8.06
N ALA A 318 11.92 6.74 -7.92
CA ALA A 318 11.93 7.46 -6.65
C ALA A 318 10.50 7.82 -6.29
N GLU A 319 10.10 7.51 -5.06
CA GLU A 319 8.77 7.85 -4.55
C GLU A 319 8.85 8.32 -3.10
N GLY A 320 7.88 9.12 -2.69
CA GLY A 320 7.79 9.56 -1.31
C GLY A 320 6.48 10.26 -1.05
N GLY A 321 6.16 10.37 0.25
CA GLY A 321 4.94 11.00 0.66
C GLY A 321 4.94 11.41 2.13
N ARG A 322 3.98 12.27 2.47
CA ARG A 322 3.75 12.70 3.85
C ARG A 322 2.27 12.63 4.17
N GLN A 323 1.92 11.89 5.23
CA GLN A 323 0.54 11.59 5.60
C GLN A 323 0.35 11.46 7.10
N ILE A 324 -0.88 11.66 7.57
CA ILE A 324 -1.28 11.43 8.96
C ILE A 324 -1.80 10.00 9.10
N ARG A 325 -1.23 9.25 10.06
CA ARG A 325 -1.63 7.89 10.42
C ARG A 325 -2.17 7.82 11.84
N ASP A 326 -3.14 6.93 12.06
CA ASP A 326 -3.68 6.67 13.39
C ASP A 326 -2.71 5.84 14.23
N ALA A 327 -2.43 6.27 15.47
CA ALA A 327 -1.53 5.55 16.34
C ALA A 327 -2.20 4.38 17.08
N ALA A 328 -1.45 3.31 17.32
CA ALA A 328 -1.90 2.16 18.10
C ALA A 328 -1.78 2.34 19.62
N GLN A 329 -1.12 3.39 20.08
CA GLN A 329 -1.01 3.73 21.50
C GLN A 329 -2.29 4.38 22.00
N THR A 330 -2.61 4.17 23.29
CA THR A 330 -3.83 4.71 23.91
C THR A 330 -3.76 6.21 24.15
N ASP A 331 -2.57 6.70 24.45
CA ASP A 331 -2.26 8.09 24.84
C ASP A 331 -1.86 8.99 23.65
N THR A 332 -1.74 8.40 22.47
CA THR A 332 -1.32 9.11 21.24
C THR A 332 -2.37 8.91 20.15
N PRO A 333 -2.99 9.98 19.64
CA PRO A 333 -4.07 9.88 18.67
C PRO A 333 -3.58 9.50 17.28
N ALA A 334 -2.50 10.11 16.83
CA ALA A 334 -1.99 9.99 15.47
C ALA A 334 -0.49 10.31 15.41
N TYR A 335 0.12 9.98 14.28
CA TYR A 335 1.46 10.41 13.94
C TYR A 335 1.54 10.86 12.49
N LEU A 336 2.47 11.77 12.21
CA LEU A 336 2.80 12.24 10.88
C LEU A 336 3.94 11.37 10.35
N SER A 337 3.69 10.65 9.27
CA SER A 337 4.67 9.78 8.62
C SER A 337 5.14 10.42 7.32
N THR A 338 6.46 10.54 7.16
CA THR A 338 7.10 11.00 5.93
C THR A 338 8.03 9.91 5.45
N ASP A 339 7.89 9.47 4.22
CA ASP A 339 8.71 8.43 3.62
C ASP A 339 9.32 8.87 2.31
N ILE A 340 10.52 8.34 2.03
CA ILE A 340 11.21 8.44 0.74
C ILE A 340 11.75 7.05 0.42
N ASN A 341 11.49 6.57 -0.78
CA ASN A 341 11.96 5.29 -1.29
C ASN A 341 12.61 5.49 -2.66
N ALA A 342 13.69 4.77 -2.90
CA ALA A 342 14.33 4.68 -4.21
C ALA A 342 14.51 3.21 -4.57
N ARG A 343 14.24 2.88 -5.83
CA ARG A 343 14.34 1.52 -6.37
C ARG A 343 15.00 1.54 -7.74
N ALA A 344 15.89 0.58 -7.97
CA ALA A 344 16.48 0.29 -9.26
C ALA A 344 16.05 -1.10 -9.71
N ASP A 345 15.51 -1.22 -10.92
CA ASP A 345 15.17 -2.49 -11.57
C ASP A 345 16.01 -2.65 -12.83
N TYR A 346 16.79 -3.72 -12.88
CA TYR A 346 17.67 -4.04 -13.99
C TYR A 346 17.28 -5.38 -14.63
N GLU A 347 16.93 -5.35 -15.91
CA GLU A 347 16.65 -6.54 -16.71
C GLU A 347 17.95 -7.14 -17.17
N LEU A 348 18.51 -8.07 -16.36
CA LEU A 348 19.75 -8.77 -16.66
C LEU A 348 19.58 -9.69 -17.89
N PHE A 349 18.44 -10.36 -17.95
CA PHE A 349 17.93 -11.12 -19.09
C PHE A 349 16.42 -10.90 -19.16
N ARG A 350 15.77 -11.18 -20.29
CA ARG A 350 14.31 -11.08 -20.41
C ARG A 350 13.54 -11.86 -19.34
N SER A 351 14.14 -12.94 -18.85
CA SER A 351 13.59 -13.79 -17.80
C SER A 351 14.11 -13.45 -16.40
N VAL A 352 15.10 -12.56 -16.25
CA VAL A 352 15.73 -12.25 -14.97
C VAL A 352 15.76 -10.75 -14.73
N ILE A 353 15.07 -10.32 -13.68
CA ILE A 353 15.12 -8.93 -13.19
C ILE A 353 15.81 -8.93 -11.83
N VAL A 354 16.82 -8.07 -11.69
CA VAL A 354 17.50 -7.81 -10.42
C VAL A 354 17.06 -6.44 -9.92
N SER A 355 16.73 -6.35 -8.64
CA SER A 355 16.23 -5.11 -8.02
C SER A 355 17.05 -4.77 -6.79
N ALA A 356 17.27 -3.47 -6.57
CA ALA A 356 17.78 -2.92 -5.32
C ALA A 356 16.87 -1.78 -4.86
N GLN A 357 16.69 -1.64 -3.56
CA GLN A 357 15.87 -0.57 -2.99
C GLN A 357 16.46 -0.02 -1.72
N ALA A 358 16.21 1.26 -1.46
CA ALA A 358 16.52 1.93 -0.22
C ALA A 358 15.37 2.85 0.16
N GLY A 359 15.01 2.85 1.43
CA GLY A 359 13.94 3.68 1.96
C GLY A 359 14.30 4.28 3.30
N TYR A 360 13.66 5.39 3.60
CA TYR A 360 13.78 6.05 4.88
C TYR A 360 12.44 6.67 5.27
N THR A 361 11.98 6.38 6.49
CA THR A 361 10.74 6.91 7.04
C THR A 361 11.00 7.68 8.32
N TRP A 362 10.36 8.84 8.45
CA TRP A 362 10.30 9.65 9.68
C TRP A 362 8.89 9.64 10.20
N ASP A 363 8.71 9.22 11.44
CA ASP A 363 7.42 9.24 12.13
C ASP A 363 7.48 10.21 13.31
N GLU A 364 6.55 11.16 13.38
CA GLU A 364 6.41 12.16 14.41
C GLU A 364 5.06 12.03 15.10
N PHE A 365 5.04 11.56 16.34
CA PHE A 365 3.81 11.32 17.10
C PHE A 365 3.21 12.63 17.60
N GLN A 366 1.89 12.76 17.47
CA GLN A 366 1.17 13.96 17.88
C GLN A 366 0.68 13.81 19.31
N GLY A 367 0.76 14.90 20.11
CA GLY A 367 0.39 14.88 21.53
C GLY A 367 1.45 14.29 22.45
N THR A 368 2.52 13.68 21.93
CA THR A 368 3.67 13.16 22.66
C THR A 368 4.97 13.59 21.99
N ARG A 369 6.12 13.37 22.63
CA ARG A 369 7.44 13.69 22.03
C ARG A 369 7.99 12.53 21.19
N GLY A 370 7.18 11.51 20.87
CA GLY A 370 7.64 10.32 20.18
C GLY A 370 8.10 10.60 18.75
N ARG A 371 9.32 10.16 18.41
CA ARG A 371 9.89 10.22 17.07
C ARG A 371 10.56 8.90 16.73
N ALA A 372 10.36 8.43 15.51
CA ALA A 372 11.06 7.26 15.01
C ALA A 372 11.67 7.53 13.63
N ARG A 373 12.82 6.90 13.37
CA ARG A 373 13.51 6.89 12.08
C ARG A 373 13.67 5.44 11.66
N ARG A 374 13.23 5.14 10.46
CA ARG A 374 13.19 3.76 9.95
C ARG A 374 13.89 3.65 8.61
N PRO A 375 15.22 3.44 8.60
CA PRO A 375 15.92 3.07 7.38
C PRO A 375 15.56 1.63 6.96
N GLN A 376 15.46 1.41 5.65
CA GLN A 376 15.28 0.09 5.06
C GLN A 376 16.11 -0.07 3.80
N PHE A 377 16.62 -1.28 3.57
CA PHE A 377 17.36 -1.64 2.37
C PHE A 377 16.87 -3.00 1.89
N GLY A 378 16.90 -3.22 0.59
CA GLY A 378 16.54 -4.50 0.03
C GLY A 378 17.24 -4.76 -1.30
N ALA A 379 17.42 -6.03 -1.60
CA ALA A 379 17.88 -6.50 -2.89
C ALA A 379 17.12 -7.77 -3.25
N GLY A 380 16.92 -8.02 -4.54
CA GLY A 380 16.21 -9.21 -4.97
C GLY A 380 16.51 -9.58 -6.40
N ALA A 381 16.16 -10.80 -6.74
CA ALA A 381 16.20 -11.31 -8.08
C ALA A 381 14.93 -12.10 -8.36
N ARG A 382 14.31 -11.83 -9.50
CA ARG A 382 13.14 -12.54 -10.02
C ARG A 382 13.56 -13.30 -11.28
N TYR A 383 13.31 -14.60 -11.29
CA TYR A 383 13.50 -15.45 -12.45
C TYR A 383 12.16 -16.01 -12.92
N ARG A 384 11.80 -15.75 -14.17
CA ARG A 384 10.58 -16.27 -14.82
C ARG A 384 10.94 -17.46 -15.69
N MET A 385 10.56 -18.66 -15.25
CA MET A 385 10.76 -19.89 -16.01
C MET A 385 9.50 -20.18 -16.84
N GLY A 386 9.42 -19.52 -18.01
CA GLY A 386 8.22 -19.55 -18.83
C GLY A 386 7.06 -18.76 -18.20
N ARG A 387 5.82 -19.10 -18.63
CA ARG A 387 4.60 -18.38 -18.22
C ARG A 387 4.07 -18.79 -16.86
N SER A 388 4.38 -20.00 -16.43
CA SER A 388 3.70 -20.62 -15.28
C SER A 388 4.51 -20.64 -14.01
N LEU A 389 5.81 -20.40 -14.07
CA LEU A 389 6.69 -20.56 -12.91
C LEU A 389 7.58 -19.34 -12.71
N VAL A 390 7.52 -18.76 -11.53
CA VAL A 390 8.34 -17.60 -11.14
C VAL A 390 9.05 -17.91 -9.82
N TYR A 391 10.32 -17.60 -9.77
CA TYR A 391 11.15 -17.67 -8.57
C TYR A 391 11.52 -16.27 -8.13
N ASP A 392 11.30 -15.94 -6.87
CA ASP A 392 11.70 -14.69 -6.25
C ASP A 392 12.66 -14.98 -5.09
N LEU A 393 13.84 -14.39 -5.12
CA LEU A 393 14.78 -14.33 -3.99
C LEU A 393 14.88 -12.88 -3.55
N ARG A 394 14.73 -12.62 -2.23
CA ARG A 394 14.75 -11.27 -1.68
C ARG A 394 15.46 -11.22 -0.34
N PHE A 395 16.30 -10.24 -0.18
CA PHE A 395 16.88 -9.81 1.09
C PHE A 395 16.30 -8.45 1.49
N GLU A 396 15.99 -8.28 2.77
CA GLU A 396 15.54 -7.01 3.35
C GLU A 396 16.26 -6.78 4.69
N HIS A 397 16.70 -5.55 4.88
CA HIS A 397 17.17 -5.03 6.16
C HIS A 397 16.24 -3.93 6.62
N LEU A 398 15.68 -4.06 7.82
CA LEU A 398 14.79 -3.11 8.45
C LEU A 398 15.40 -2.67 9.78
N ALA A 399 15.35 -1.38 10.08
CA ALA A 399 15.74 -0.88 11.40
C ALA A 399 14.81 0.22 11.87
N GLN A 400 14.70 0.38 13.19
CA GLN A 400 14.01 1.49 13.82
C GLN A 400 14.90 2.08 14.90
N HIS A 401 15.01 3.40 14.86
CA HIS A 401 15.75 4.21 15.82
C HIS A 401 14.82 5.27 16.42
N SER A 402 14.70 5.24 17.72
CA SER A 402 13.95 6.22 18.51
C SER A 402 14.71 6.58 19.77
N PRO A 403 14.63 7.83 20.28
CA PRO A 403 15.13 8.16 21.60
C PRO A 403 14.50 7.26 22.66
N ARG A 404 15.29 6.80 23.63
CA ARG A 404 14.78 5.92 24.71
C ARG A 404 13.70 6.58 25.58
N SER A 405 13.69 7.91 25.63
CA SER A 405 12.67 8.70 26.34
C SER A 405 11.28 8.61 25.72
N ASP A 406 11.19 8.16 24.45
CA ASP A 406 9.96 8.23 23.67
C ASP A 406 9.09 6.97 23.78
N GLY A 407 9.57 5.94 24.54
CA GLY A 407 8.84 4.70 24.77
C GLY A 407 8.67 3.79 23.54
N LEU A 408 9.20 4.22 22.39
CA LEU A 408 9.18 3.43 21.16
C LEU A 408 10.33 2.41 21.15
N ARG A 409 10.13 1.30 20.47
CA ARG A 409 11.12 0.23 20.38
C ARG A 409 12.20 0.58 19.36
N ASN A 410 13.45 0.20 19.68
CA ASN A 410 14.52 0.13 18.72
C ASN A 410 14.69 -1.32 18.27
N PHE A 411 15.03 -1.54 17.01
CA PHE A 411 15.35 -2.87 16.53
C PHE A 411 16.15 -2.82 15.22
N ARG A 412 16.75 -3.96 14.89
CA ARG A 412 17.28 -4.30 13.56
C ARG A 412 16.79 -5.68 13.19
N ASP A 413 16.42 -5.85 11.95
CA ASP A 413 15.91 -7.10 11.43
C ASP A 413 16.41 -7.36 10.01
N ASN A 414 16.88 -8.58 9.76
CA ASN A 414 17.31 -9.03 8.45
C ASN A 414 16.43 -10.20 8.03
N ARG A 415 15.91 -10.14 6.83
CA ARG A 415 15.03 -11.14 6.25
C ARG A 415 15.58 -11.64 4.94
N LEU A 416 15.60 -12.94 4.77
CA LEU A 416 15.89 -13.58 3.51
C LEU A 416 14.69 -14.43 3.11
N MET A 417 14.12 -14.16 1.95
CA MET A 417 12.90 -14.81 1.46
C MET A 417 13.17 -15.48 0.12
N PHE A 418 12.71 -16.70 -0.01
CA PHE A 418 12.64 -17.40 -1.29
C PHE A 418 11.20 -17.82 -1.53
N THR A 419 10.65 -17.50 -2.71
CA THR A 419 9.27 -17.80 -3.07
C THR A 419 9.22 -18.41 -4.47
N VAL A 420 8.39 -19.42 -4.62
CA VAL A 420 8.02 -20.03 -5.90
C VAL A 420 6.56 -19.74 -6.15
N ARG A 421 6.26 -19.13 -7.28
CA ARG A 421 4.90 -18.88 -7.75
C ARG A 421 4.56 -19.77 -8.91
N LEU A 422 3.44 -20.47 -8.80
CA LEU A 422 2.74 -21.14 -9.91
C LEU A 422 1.60 -20.24 -10.36
N GLN A 423 1.50 -19.96 -11.66
CA GLN A 423 0.49 -19.07 -12.24
C GLN A 423 0.03 -19.55 -13.61
N GLN A 424 -1.19 -19.15 -14.00
CA GLN A 424 -1.76 -19.49 -15.29
C GLN A 424 -2.43 -18.28 -15.95
#